data_d20d25dff8f012d66a05669420ed3843
#
_entry.id   d20d25dff8f012d66a05669420ed3843
#
_cell.length_a   1.000
_cell.length_b   1.000
_cell.length_c   1.000
_cell.angle_alpha   90.00
_cell.angle_beta   90.00
_cell.angle_gamma   90.00
#
_symmetry.space_group_name_H-M   'P 1'
#
loop_
_entity.id
_entity.type
_entity.pdbx_description
1 polymer ?
#
loop_
_entity_poly.entity_id
_entity_poly.type
_entity_poly.pdbx_seq_one_letter_code
_entity_poly.pdbx_strand_id
1 'polypeptide(L)'
;WGEAEEAGRATRWLCAHGLDGCGDLAVLLRGPRHAGPDISPGQWSASRPLCALRTGIALSDFAHLLPGGPIRMTPVAHPRLLLPFASAAARALCKTITLHSADFIATTDGTQTALTGQPQSKAAVTLTLGGTVTRPLPCARRATPAPTDWARLLSFAARTYAPATEASRLAGAGAGLSDND
;
A
#
# COMPACT_ATOMS: atom_id res chain seq x y z
N TRP A 1 -1.31 -10.86 9.74
CA TRP A 1 -2.68 -10.41 9.43
C TRP A 1 -2.70 -8.92 9.07
N GLY A 2 -2.03 -8.03 9.81
CA GLY A 2 -2.05 -6.58 9.56
C GLY A 2 -1.58 -6.16 8.17
N GLU A 3 -0.52 -6.77 7.63
CA GLU A 3 -0.05 -6.45 6.27
C GLU A 3 -1.12 -6.71 5.19
N ALA A 4 -1.94 -7.75 5.34
CA ALA A 4 -2.99 -8.06 4.37
C ALA A 4 -4.12 -7.02 4.40
N GLU A 5 -4.49 -6.56 5.59
CA GLU A 5 -5.50 -5.52 5.77
C GLU A 5 -5.01 -4.19 5.17
N GLU A 6 -3.77 -3.80 5.45
CA GLU A 6 -3.17 -2.59 4.89
C GLU A 6 -3.03 -2.67 3.36
N ALA A 7 -2.69 -3.85 2.81
CA ALA A 7 -2.67 -4.07 1.36
C ALA A 7 -4.06 -3.86 0.74
N GLY A 8 -5.11 -4.38 1.38
CA GLY A 8 -6.50 -4.19 0.95
C GLY A 8 -6.92 -2.72 1.01
N ARG A 9 -6.60 -2.00 2.09
CA ARG A 9 -6.86 -0.57 2.23
C ARG A 9 -6.15 0.27 1.17
N ALA A 10 -4.86 -0.02 0.95
CA ALA A 10 -4.06 0.68 -0.06
C ALA A 10 -4.60 0.46 -1.48
N THR A 11 -4.94 -0.78 -1.82
CA THR A 11 -5.54 -1.13 -3.12
C THR A 11 -6.87 -0.41 -3.32
N ARG A 12 -7.76 -0.44 -2.31
CA ARG A 12 -9.04 0.27 -2.36
C ARG A 12 -8.84 1.77 -2.54
N TRP A 13 -7.88 2.36 -1.84
CA TRP A 13 -7.57 3.78 -1.95
C TRP A 13 -7.15 4.15 -3.37
N LEU A 14 -6.22 3.39 -3.98
CA LEU A 14 -5.78 3.61 -5.36
C LEU A 14 -6.95 3.52 -6.34
N CYS A 15 -7.77 2.49 -6.23
CA CYS A 15 -8.96 2.31 -7.07
C CYS A 15 -9.95 3.46 -6.91
N ALA A 16 -10.16 3.96 -5.69
CA ALA A 16 -11.03 5.11 -5.44
C ALA A 16 -10.50 6.43 -6.04
N HIS A 17 -9.19 6.50 -6.34
CA HIS A 17 -8.56 7.62 -7.02
C HIS A 17 -8.34 7.37 -8.53
N GLY A 18 -9.03 6.38 -9.11
CA GLY A 18 -8.97 6.09 -10.54
C GLY A 18 -7.66 5.44 -10.99
N LEU A 19 -6.87 4.92 -10.06
CA LEU A 19 -5.62 4.21 -10.33
C LEU A 19 -5.84 2.69 -10.32
N ASP A 20 -5.00 1.95 -11.04
CA ASP A 20 -5.08 0.49 -11.10
C ASP A 20 -4.42 -0.16 -9.87
N GLY A 21 -5.05 -0.02 -8.71
CA GLY A 21 -4.57 -0.64 -7.48
C GLY A 21 -4.59 -2.17 -7.50
N CYS A 22 -5.56 -2.76 -8.20
CA CYS A 22 -5.66 -4.23 -8.31
C CYS A 22 -4.51 -4.79 -9.13
N GLY A 23 -4.17 -4.17 -10.26
CA GLY A 23 -3.03 -4.55 -11.08
C GLY A 23 -1.72 -4.42 -10.32
N ASP A 24 -1.48 -3.30 -9.64
CA ASP A 24 -0.28 -3.10 -8.83
C ASP A 24 -0.12 -4.17 -7.74
N LEU A 25 -1.19 -4.47 -7.01
CA LEU A 25 -1.14 -5.51 -5.98
C LEU A 25 -0.93 -6.90 -6.59
N ALA A 26 -1.64 -7.23 -7.67
CA ALA A 26 -1.52 -8.53 -8.33
C ALA A 26 -0.09 -8.78 -8.85
N VAL A 27 0.57 -7.76 -9.38
CA VAL A 27 1.96 -7.85 -9.85
C VAL A 27 2.92 -7.94 -8.66
N LEU A 28 2.74 -7.13 -7.63
CA LEU A 28 3.58 -7.18 -6.41
C LEU A 28 3.54 -8.57 -5.76
N LEU A 29 2.36 -9.18 -5.63
CA LEU A 29 2.19 -10.50 -5.02
C LEU A 29 2.77 -11.66 -5.85
N ARG A 30 2.83 -11.50 -7.18
CA ARG A 30 3.43 -12.48 -8.09
C ARG A 30 4.95 -12.35 -8.16
N GLY A 31 5.46 -11.15 -7.92
CA GLY A 31 6.88 -10.83 -8.03
C GLY A 31 7.74 -11.53 -6.98
N PRO A 32 9.04 -11.33 -7.04
CA PRO A 32 9.96 -11.82 -6.03
C PRO A 32 9.63 -11.18 -4.67
N ARG A 33 10.02 -11.84 -3.59
CA ARG A 33 9.88 -11.25 -2.25
C ARG A 33 10.75 -10.00 -2.14
N HIS A 34 10.12 -8.87 -1.92
CA HIS A 34 10.76 -7.60 -1.63
C HIS A 34 11.01 -7.45 -0.13
N ALA A 35 11.97 -6.61 0.24
CA ALA A 35 12.34 -6.39 1.64
C ALA A 35 11.47 -5.30 2.29
N GLY A 36 11.33 -5.35 3.61
CA GLY A 36 10.95 -4.18 4.41
C GLY A 36 12.13 -3.20 4.49
N PRO A 37 11.89 -1.93 4.86
CA PRO A 37 12.96 -0.96 4.97
C PRO A 37 13.76 -1.15 6.27
N ASP A 38 15.08 -1.04 6.17
CA ASP A 38 15.94 -0.67 7.28
C ASP A 38 15.85 0.84 7.45
N ILE A 39 15.34 1.28 8.60
CA ILE A 39 14.99 2.67 8.85
C ILE A 39 16.16 3.38 9.50
N SER A 40 16.68 4.38 8.81
CA SER A 40 17.69 5.31 9.32
C SER A 40 17.22 6.74 9.08
N PRO A 41 17.64 7.73 9.89
CA PRO A 41 17.31 9.12 9.65
C PRO A 41 17.66 9.56 8.22
N GLY A 42 16.67 10.01 7.46
CA GLY A 42 16.82 10.49 6.09
C GLY A 42 17.09 9.42 5.02
N GLN A 43 17.32 8.16 5.39
CA GLN A 43 17.64 7.10 4.44
C GLN A 43 16.96 5.79 4.83
N TRP A 44 16.08 5.28 3.96
CA TRP A 44 15.46 3.97 4.10
C TRP A 44 15.96 3.04 3.00
N SER A 45 16.51 1.92 3.37
CA SER A 45 17.21 1.03 2.43
C SER A 45 16.99 -0.44 2.76
N ALA A 46 17.36 -1.29 1.83
CA ALA A 46 17.48 -2.73 2.02
C ALA A 46 18.45 -3.32 0.99
N SER A 47 18.87 -4.56 1.19
CA SER A 47 19.72 -5.31 0.25
C SER A 47 19.02 -5.67 -1.08
N ARG A 48 17.70 -5.56 -1.12
CA ARG A 48 16.84 -5.80 -2.29
C ARG A 48 15.85 -4.64 -2.44
N PRO A 49 15.15 -4.51 -3.58
CA PRO A 49 14.11 -3.50 -3.71
C PRO A 49 13.11 -3.56 -2.56
N LEU A 50 12.74 -2.38 -2.05
CA LEU A 50 11.79 -2.25 -0.96
C LEU A 50 10.38 -2.68 -1.41
N CYS A 51 9.68 -3.40 -0.56
CA CYS A 51 8.26 -3.67 -0.72
C CYS A 51 7.45 -2.40 -0.46
N ALA A 52 6.73 -1.88 -1.45
CA ALA A 52 5.95 -0.65 -1.27
C ALA A 52 4.94 -0.74 -0.11
N LEU A 53 4.30 -1.89 0.11
CA LEU A 53 3.36 -2.06 1.22
C LEU A 53 4.07 -1.97 2.58
N ARG A 54 5.16 -2.73 2.78
CA ARG A 54 5.92 -2.70 4.05
C ARG A 54 6.55 -1.34 4.29
N THR A 55 7.06 -0.71 3.23
CA THR A 55 7.60 0.65 3.31
C THR A 55 6.50 1.67 3.62
N GLY A 56 5.31 1.48 3.05
CA GLY A 56 4.14 2.31 3.34
C GLY A 56 3.66 2.15 4.78
N ILE A 57 3.58 0.94 5.31
CA ILE A 57 3.26 0.68 6.72
C ILE A 57 4.30 1.38 7.62
N ALA A 58 5.59 1.18 7.33
CA ALA A 58 6.65 1.89 8.05
C ALA A 58 6.52 3.42 7.94
N LEU A 59 6.09 3.95 6.79
CA LEU A 59 5.84 5.39 6.65
C LEU A 59 4.71 5.87 7.57
N SER A 60 3.67 5.08 7.77
CA SER A 60 2.59 5.42 8.70
C SER A 60 3.11 5.50 10.15
N ASP A 61 3.99 4.57 10.54
CA ASP A 61 4.54 4.51 11.91
C ASP A 61 5.61 5.59 12.15
N PHE A 62 6.41 5.89 11.14
CA PHE A 62 7.57 6.77 11.22
C PHE A 62 7.40 8.11 10.49
N ALA A 63 6.15 8.51 10.17
CA ALA A 63 5.86 9.80 9.54
C ALA A 63 6.44 10.99 10.31
N HIS A 64 6.53 10.88 11.63
CA HIS A 64 7.11 11.89 12.51
C HIS A 64 8.58 12.20 12.25
N LEU A 65 9.29 11.40 11.44
CA LEU A 65 10.66 11.68 11.01
C LEU A 65 10.74 12.71 9.89
N LEU A 66 9.66 12.89 9.10
CA LEU A 66 9.66 13.83 7.97
C LEU A 66 9.94 15.30 8.33
N PRO A 67 9.51 15.83 9.48
CA PRO A 67 9.92 17.18 9.91
C PRO A 67 11.42 17.36 10.08
N GLY A 68 12.17 16.29 10.34
CA GLY A 68 13.63 16.30 10.44
C GLY A 68 14.37 16.36 9.09
N GLY A 69 13.67 16.20 7.99
CA GLY A 69 14.22 16.29 6.64
C GLY A 69 13.67 15.24 5.66
N PRO A 70 14.14 15.30 4.42
CA PRO A 70 13.71 14.34 3.39
C PRO A 70 14.04 12.89 3.75
N ILE A 71 13.15 11.96 3.43
CA ILE A 71 13.40 10.53 3.51
C ILE A 71 13.69 10.01 2.10
N ARG A 72 14.91 9.53 1.86
CA ARG A 72 15.33 8.91 0.61
C ARG A 72 15.19 7.41 0.73
N MET A 73 14.49 6.80 -0.21
CA MET A 73 14.26 5.36 -0.28
C MET A 73 15.08 4.76 -1.43
N THR A 74 15.79 3.65 -1.17
CA THR A 74 16.35 2.81 -2.24
C THR A 74 15.21 2.34 -3.15
N PRO A 75 15.48 1.77 -4.35
CA PRO A 75 14.41 1.42 -5.26
C PRO A 75 13.26 0.66 -4.60
N VAL A 76 12.08 1.23 -4.69
CA VAL A 76 10.81 0.68 -4.18
C VAL A 76 10.11 -0.04 -5.33
N ALA A 77 9.69 -1.27 -5.12
CA ALA A 77 8.87 -2.02 -6.08
C ALA A 77 7.42 -1.52 -6.02
N HIS A 78 6.86 -1.20 -7.19
CA HIS A 78 5.50 -0.67 -7.35
C HIS A 78 5.24 0.58 -6.48
N PRO A 79 6.02 1.68 -6.67
CA PRO A 79 6.02 2.83 -5.78
C PRO A 79 4.66 3.55 -5.71
N ARG A 80 3.77 3.34 -6.68
CA ARG A 80 2.38 3.85 -6.65
C ARG A 80 1.63 3.37 -5.40
N LEU A 81 1.92 2.17 -4.90
CA LEU A 81 1.37 1.65 -3.66
C LEU A 81 1.81 2.42 -2.39
N LEU A 82 2.77 3.35 -2.49
CA LEU A 82 3.12 4.25 -1.38
C LEU A 82 2.11 5.41 -1.22
N LEU A 83 1.37 5.79 -2.27
CA LEU A 83 0.50 6.97 -2.26
C LEU A 83 -0.55 6.96 -1.14
N PRO A 84 -1.26 5.84 -0.87
CA PRO A 84 -2.21 5.77 0.23
C PRO A 84 -1.59 6.07 1.59
N PHE A 85 -0.40 5.54 1.84
CA PHE A 85 0.32 5.73 3.09
C PHE A 85 0.88 7.15 3.23
N ALA A 86 1.38 7.73 2.14
CA ALA A 86 1.78 9.13 2.12
C ALA A 86 0.58 10.06 2.38
N SER A 87 -0.61 9.74 1.85
CA SER A 87 -1.84 10.45 2.14
C SER A 87 -2.23 10.33 3.61
N ALA A 88 -2.11 9.14 4.21
CA ALA A 88 -2.36 8.95 5.63
C ALA A 88 -1.36 9.71 6.50
N ALA A 89 -0.07 9.67 6.15
CA ALA A 89 0.99 10.42 6.84
C ALA A 89 0.78 11.94 6.74
N ALA A 90 0.41 12.45 5.56
CA ALA A 90 0.10 13.87 5.36
C ALA A 90 -1.04 14.34 6.26
N ARG A 91 -2.08 13.51 6.38
CA ARG A 91 -3.22 13.77 7.28
C ARG A 91 -2.80 13.77 8.74
N ALA A 92 -2.02 12.77 9.16
CA ALA A 92 -1.55 12.65 10.54
C ALA A 92 -0.65 13.81 10.95
N LEU A 93 0.19 14.30 10.04
CA LEU A 93 1.08 15.43 10.27
C LEU A 93 0.41 16.80 10.05
N CYS A 94 -0.81 16.84 9.49
CA CYS A 94 -1.45 18.08 9.02
C CYS A 94 -0.51 18.87 8.08
N LYS A 95 0.22 18.19 7.20
CA LYS A 95 1.21 18.74 6.27
C LYS A 95 1.08 18.10 4.90
N THR A 96 1.37 18.88 3.87
CA THR A 96 1.51 18.33 2.52
C THR A 96 2.79 17.51 2.42
N ILE A 97 2.72 16.38 1.75
CA ILE A 97 3.85 15.49 1.46
C ILE A 97 3.98 15.36 -0.06
N THR A 98 5.21 15.46 -0.56
CA THR A 98 5.53 15.21 -1.95
C THR A 98 6.48 14.01 -2.08
N LEU A 99 6.11 13.09 -2.95
CA LEU A 99 6.93 11.98 -3.40
C LEU A 99 7.60 12.36 -4.72
N HIS A 100 8.90 12.31 -4.76
CA HIS A 100 9.70 12.56 -5.96
C HIS A 100 10.35 11.28 -6.44
N SER A 101 10.25 11.02 -7.72
CA SER A 101 11.00 10.00 -8.45
C SER A 101 11.44 10.55 -9.79
N ALA A 102 12.30 9.83 -10.52
CA ALA A 102 12.75 10.26 -11.84
C ALA A 102 11.60 10.33 -12.87
N ASP A 103 10.58 9.51 -12.70
CA ASP A 103 9.50 9.25 -13.66
C ASP A 103 8.13 9.73 -13.18
N PHE A 104 8.00 10.15 -11.90
CA PHE A 104 6.75 10.73 -11.39
C PHE A 104 6.98 11.69 -10.22
N ILE A 105 6.01 12.56 -10.02
CA ILE A 105 5.86 13.38 -8.83
C ILE A 105 4.43 13.21 -8.34
N ALA A 106 4.27 12.95 -7.06
CA ALA A 106 2.96 12.90 -6.42
C ALA A 106 2.95 13.78 -5.19
N THR A 107 1.89 14.59 -5.03
CA THR A 107 1.71 15.50 -3.90
C THR A 107 0.37 15.26 -3.24
N THR A 108 0.34 15.15 -1.93
CA THR A 108 -0.88 14.92 -1.16
C THR A 108 -0.92 15.79 0.09
N ASP A 109 -2.11 16.30 0.41
CA ASP A 109 -2.40 16.99 1.68
C ASP A 109 -3.15 16.10 2.68
N GLY A 110 -3.30 14.80 2.33
CA GLY A 110 -4.06 13.83 3.12
C GLY A 110 -5.55 13.74 2.76
N THR A 111 -6.08 14.70 2.01
CA THR A 111 -7.45 14.73 1.50
C THR A 111 -7.47 14.58 -0.02
N GLN A 112 -6.64 15.33 -0.69
CA GLN A 112 -6.46 15.32 -2.13
C GLN A 112 -5.05 14.83 -2.47
N THR A 113 -4.92 14.22 -3.64
CA THR A 113 -3.64 13.74 -4.16
C THR A 113 -3.54 14.08 -5.63
N ALA A 114 -2.43 14.68 -6.06
CA ALA A 114 -2.07 14.87 -7.45
C ALA A 114 -0.94 13.90 -7.82
N LEU A 115 -0.98 13.39 -9.05
CA LEU A 115 0.07 12.53 -9.62
C LEU A 115 0.38 13.02 -11.03
N THR A 116 1.64 13.28 -11.30
CA THR A 116 2.17 13.65 -12.62
C THR A 116 3.26 12.66 -13.00
N GLY A 117 3.26 12.23 -14.23
CA GLY A 117 4.16 11.17 -14.71
C GLY A 117 3.58 9.78 -14.53
N GLN A 118 4.40 8.77 -14.82
CA GLN A 118 3.98 7.35 -14.78
C GLN A 118 4.96 6.56 -13.92
N PRO A 119 4.59 6.20 -12.69
CA PRO A 119 5.44 5.37 -11.85
C PRO A 119 5.77 4.05 -12.52
N GLN A 120 7.06 3.77 -12.66
CA GLN A 120 7.55 2.48 -13.17
C GLN A 120 7.37 1.37 -12.11
N SER A 121 7.62 0.13 -12.53
CA SER A 121 7.53 -1.03 -11.64
C SER A 121 8.53 -1.00 -10.49
N LYS A 122 9.60 -0.21 -10.62
CA LYS A 122 10.63 -0.02 -9.58
C LYS A 122 11.28 1.35 -9.75
N ALA A 123 11.31 2.14 -8.69
CA ALA A 123 11.93 3.47 -8.71
C ALA A 123 12.47 3.86 -7.33
N ALA A 124 13.56 4.63 -7.29
CA ALA A 124 13.97 5.35 -6.10
C ALA A 124 12.97 6.48 -5.82
N VAL A 125 12.63 6.66 -4.56
CA VAL A 125 11.62 7.64 -4.13
C VAL A 125 12.21 8.50 -3.02
N THR A 126 11.97 9.80 -3.08
CA THR A 126 12.28 10.74 -2.00
C THR A 126 10.98 11.37 -1.52
N LEU A 127 10.72 11.31 -0.22
CA LEU A 127 9.61 12.02 0.41
C LEU A 127 10.10 13.31 1.04
N THR A 128 9.33 14.38 0.81
CA THR A 128 9.57 15.69 1.41
C THR A 128 8.29 16.27 1.97
N LEU A 129 8.37 17.09 3.01
CA LEU A 129 7.25 17.95 3.39
C LEU A 129 7.12 19.12 2.42
N GLY A 130 5.89 19.56 2.22
CA GLY A 130 5.55 20.69 1.34
C GLY A 130 5.09 20.24 -0.04
N GLY A 131 4.88 21.23 -0.90
CA GLY A 131 4.29 21.09 -2.22
C GLY A 131 2.83 21.56 -2.27
N THR A 132 2.28 21.63 -3.49
CA THR A 132 0.90 22.06 -3.74
C THR A 132 0.19 21.02 -4.58
N VAL A 133 -1.03 20.64 -4.17
CA VAL A 133 -1.88 19.76 -4.96
C VAL A 133 -2.54 20.57 -6.07
N THR A 134 -2.08 20.42 -7.31
CA THR A 134 -2.53 21.26 -8.42
C THR A 134 -3.60 20.64 -9.31
N ARG A 135 -3.59 19.34 -9.48
CA ARG A 135 -4.56 18.59 -10.30
C ARG A 135 -4.91 17.30 -9.55
N PRO A 136 -5.86 17.37 -8.61
CA PRO A 136 -6.19 16.20 -7.81
C PRO A 136 -6.72 15.05 -8.68
N LEU A 137 -6.34 13.86 -8.30
CA LEU A 137 -6.88 12.63 -8.87
C LEU A 137 -8.40 12.59 -8.68
N PRO A 138 -9.13 11.97 -9.61
CA PRO A 138 -10.58 11.86 -9.50
C PRO A 138 -10.97 10.98 -8.32
N CYS A 139 -12.21 11.17 -7.83
CA CYS A 139 -12.82 10.25 -6.89
C CYS A 139 -13.76 9.30 -7.64
N ALA A 140 -13.39 8.02 -7.71
CA ALA A 140 -14.19 6.97 -8.33
C ALA A 140 -14.97 6.18 -7.28
N ARG A 141 -16.27 5.96 -7.51
CA ARG A 141 -17.12 5.16 -6.62
C ARG A 141 -17.00 3.66 -6.86
N ARG A 142 -16.59 3.25 -8.05
CA ARG A 142 -16.42 1.85 -8.46
C ARG A 142 -15.11 1.68 -9.20
N ALA A 143 -14.41 0.60 -8.88
CA ALA A 143 -13.26 0.15 -9.65
C ALA A 143 -13.71 -0.85 -10.71
N THR A 144 -13.02 -0.82 -11.84
CA THR A 144 -13.15 -1.83 -12.91
C THR A 144 -11.79 -2.48 -13.14
N PRO A 145 -11.35 -3.37 -12.23
CA PRO A 145 -10.07 -4.05 -12.39
C PRO A 145 -10.07 -4.93 -13.64
N ALA A 146 -8.90 -5.13 -14.23
CA ALA A 146 -8.75 -6.09 -15.31
C ALA A 146 -9.18 -7.49 -14.82
N PRO A 147 -10.00 -8.25 -15.59
CA PRO A 147 -10.50 -9.56 -15.15
C PRO A 147 -9.40 -10.53 -14.73
N THR A 148 -8.27 -10.50 -15.42
CA THR A 148 -7.08 -11.33 -15.12
C THR A 148 -6.46 -11.01 -13.77
N ASP A 149 -6.35 -9.74 -13.41
CA ASP A 149 -5.77 -9.32 -12.14
C ASP A 149 -6.74 -9.58 -10.98
N TRP A 150 -8.03 -9.34 -11.22
CA TRP A 150 -9.08 -9.70 -10.27
C TRP A 150 -9.12 -11.20 -9.97
N ALA A 151 -9.14 -12.06 -11.02
CA ALA A 151 -9.10 -13.51 -10.83
C ALA A 151 -7.86 -13.97 -10.05
N ARG A 152 -6.72 -13.33 -10.30
CA ARG A 152 -5.48 -13.59 -9.56
C ARG A 152 -5.60 -13.23 -8.08
N LEU A 153 -6.12 -12.06 -7.77
CA LEU A 153 -6.33 -11.64 -6.39
C LEU A 153 -7.31 -12.57 -5.66
N LEU A 154 -8.38 -13.02 -6.34
CA LEU A 154 -9.29 -14.02 -5.81
C LEU A 154 -8.59 -15.35 -5.53
N SER A 155 -7.64 -15.78 -6.39
CA SER A 155 -6.87 -17.01 -6.15
C SER A 155 -5.97 -16.91 -4.91
N PHE A 156 -5.43 -15.73 -4.59
CA PHE A 156 -4.71 -15.50 -3.34
C PHE A 156 -5.66 -15.50 -2.14
N ALA A 157 -6.81 -14.84 -2.25
CA ALA A 157 -7.82 -14.80 -1.20
C ALA A 157 -8.32 -16.22 -0.87
N ALA A 158 -8.56 -17.06 -1.87
CA ALA A 158 -9.01 -18.43 -1.68
C ALA A 158 -8.05 -19.28 -0.81
N ARG A 159 -6.75 -18.95 -0.80
CA ARG A 159 -5.75 -19.66 0.04
C ARG A 159 -5.89 -19.32 1.53
N THR A 160 -6.60 -18.25 1.89
CA THR A 160 -6.82 -17.86 3.28
C THR A 160 -8.07 -18.52 3.89
N TYR A 161 -8.93 -19.11 3.05
CA TYR A 161 -10.11 -19.82 3.54
C TYR A 161 -9.73 -21.24 3.95
N ALA A 162 -10.04 -21.59 5.20
CA ALA A 162 -10.02 -22.99 5.63
C ALA A 162 -11.09 -23.76 4.85
N PRO A 163 -10.82 -25.00 4.39
CA PRO A 163 -11.84 -25.82 3.78
C PRO A 163 -13.01 -26.01 4.76
N ALA A 164 -14.23 -25.73 4.30
CA ALA A 164 -15.46 -25.94 5.09
C ALA A 164 -15.81 -27.43 5.11
N THR A 165 -14.94 -28.25 5.73
CA THR A 165 -15.19 -29.66 5.96
C THR A 165 -16.02 -29.82 7.25
N GLU A 166 -16.74 -30.94 7.37
CA GLU A 166 -17.46 -31.30 8.59
C GLU A 166 -16.53 -31.34 9.82
N ALA A 167 -15.32 -31.89 9.63
CA ALA A 167 -14.29 -31.89 10.66
C ALA A 167 -13.85 -30.48 11.09
N SER A 168 -13.74 -29.51 10.13
CA SER A 168 -13.38 -28.14 10.49
C SER A 168 -14.51 -27.40 11.19
N ARG A 169 -15.76 -27.76 10.92
CA ARG A 169 -16.93 -27.21 11.66
C ARG A 169 -16.99 -27.74 13.08
N LEU A 170 -16.75 -29.05 13.26
CA LEU A 170 -16.72 -29.70 14.58
C LEU A 170 -15.52 -29.23 15.44
N ALA A 171 -14.39 -28.89 14.81
CA ALA A 171 -13.22 -28.34 15.49
C ALA A 171 -13.29 -26.81 15.69
N GLY A 172 -14.29 -26.12 15.14
CA GLY A 172 -14.51 -24.69 15.30
C GLY A 172 -14.89 -24.34 16.74
N ALA A 173 -14.42 -23.21 17.24
CA ALA A 173 -14.76 -22.72 18.57
C ALA A 173 -16.29 -22.55 18.69
N GLY A 174 -16.91 -23.26 19.62
CA GLY A 174 -18.34 -23.22 19.88
C GLY A 174 -19.16 -24.33 19.22
N ALA A 175 -18.54 -25.27 18.50
CA ALA A 175 -19.22 -26.46 17.97
C ALA A 175 -19.10 -27.68 18.91
N GLY A 176 -19.17 -27.47 20.21
CA GLY A 176 -19.31 -28.55 21.18
C GLY A 176 -20.67 -29.25 21.03
N LEU A 177 -20.66 -30.59 21.03
CA LEU A 177 -21.87 -31.41 20.98
C LEU A 177 -22.65 -31.44 22.32
N SER A 178 -22.22 -30.64 23.30
CA SER A 178 -22.91 -30.48 24.57
C SER A 178 -23.13 -29.00 24.85
N ASP A 179 -24.35 -28.52 24.64
CA ASP A 179 -24.83 -27.37 25.38
C ASP A 179 -24.85 -27.76 26.86
N ASN A 180 -24.23 -26.94 27.68
CA ASN A 180 -24.30 -27.12 29.12
C ASN A 180 -25.75 -26.96 29.57
N ASP A 181 -26.35 -28.04 30.11
CA ASP A 181 -27.49 -27.97 30.99
C ASP A 181 -27.16 -27.17 32.24
#